data_93d791a2356fdcc190a3d988d7fd8a3b
#
_entry.id   93d791a2356fdcc190a3d988d7fd8a3b
#
_cell.length_a   1.000
_cell.length_b   1.000
_cell.length_c   1.000
_cell.angle_alpha   90.00
_cell.angle_beta   90.00
_cell.angle_gamma   90.00
#
_symmetry.space_group_name_H-M   'P 1'
#
loop_
_entity.id
_entity.type
_entity.pdbx_description
1 polymer ?
#
loop_
_entity_poly.entity_id
_entity_poly.type
_entity_poly.pdbx_seq_one_letter_code
_entity_poly.pdbx_strand_id
1 'polypeptide(L)'
;MCTGKKVRNDMGFFDFLFKKKEKRVLPERVNVVTTISVGPDYYTKEYVDLLMTRPTMQDFWDRSFDSPRYTDSYQTSEGYKLRELLLLVWWGNTKTGRKSSITIPKYFFSDYNLNAEKLTKEFKDRGLLLDDGERTKPSQEGKEIADKYHALWEIHSIKNFPVNLDVDFPNWNKQEFELKILRSELAYYNEHARFCRNIINYFQNISGYSNYSDINDEVNYYINNLNSDVAKINDLTEKIQILENK
;
A
#
# COMPACT_ATOMS: atom_id res chain seq x y z
N MET A 1 0.51 -61.37 18.76
CA MET A 1 -0.66 -60.96 17.97
C MET A 1 -1.72 -60.44 18.91
N CYS A 2 -1.88 -59.15 19.03
CA CYS A 2 -3.00 -58.50 19.73
C CYS A 2 -3.35 -57.24 18.99
N THR A 3 -4.50 -57.29 18.33
CA THR A 3 -5.08 -56.22 17.56
C THR A 3 -5.79 -55.23 18.46
N GLY A 4 -5.28 -54.04 18.63
CA GLY A 4 -5.95 -52.95 19.36
C GLY A 4 -6.95 -52.21 18.46
N LYS A 5 -8.23 -52.36 18.76
CA LYS A 5 -9.30 -51.55 18.13
C LYS A 5 -9.27 -50.12 18.66
N LYS A 6 -9.12 -49.19 17.73
CA LYS A 6 -9.26 -47.75 17.99
C LYS A 6 -10.75 -47.41 18.05
N VAL A 7 -11.27 -47.10 19.23
CA VAL A 7 -12.63 -46.60 19.44
C VAL A 7 -12.61 -45.12 19.10
N ARG A 8 -13.32 -44.72 18.05
CA ARG A 8 -13.65 -43.30 17.76
C ARG A 8 -14.82 -42.91 18.66
N ASN A 9 -14.59 -41.98 19.56
CA ASN A 9 -15.67 -41.31 20.27
C ASN A 9 -16.18 -40.18 19.40
N ASP A 10 -17.25 -40.42 18.64
CA ASP A 10 -18.06 -39.38 18.03
C ASP A 10 -18.89 -38.72 19.12
N MET A 11 -18.42 -37.62 19.68
CA MET A 11 -19.27 -36.74 20.50
C MET A 11 -20.27 -36.05 19.59
N GLY A 12 -21.53 -36.40 19.66
CA GLY A 12 -22.61 -35.83 18.88
C GLY A 12 -22.81 -34.36 19.18
N PHE A 13 -23.16 -33.60 18.13
CA PHE A 13 -23.44 -32.17 18.14
C PHE A 13 -24.43 -31.73 19.24
N PHE A 14 -25.29 -32.64 19.73
CA PHE A 14 -26.28 -32.40 20.78
C PHE A 14 -25.70 -32.35 22.20
N ASP A 15 -24.55 -32.98 22.48
CA ASP A 15 -23.93 -32.93 23.81
C ASP A 15 -23.38 -31.52 24.16
N PHE A 16 -23.15 -30.68 23.16
CA PHE A 16 -22.74 -29.27 23.35
C PHE A 16 -23.91 -28.40 23.87
N LEU A 17 -25.15 -28.72 23.52
CA LEU A 17 -26.32 -27.91 23.84
C LEU A 17 -26.85 -28.13 25.27
N PHE A 18 -26.49 -29.24 25.95
CA PHE A 18 -27.02 -29.60 27.27
C PHE A 18 -25.99 -29.59 28.38
N LYS A 19 -24.76 -29.09 28.14
CA LYS A 19 -23.84 -28.89 29.27
C LYS A 19 -24.46 -27.86 30.23
N LYS A 20 -24.92 -28.36 31.41
CA LYS A 20 -25.30 -27.51 32.54
C LYS A 20 -24.23 -26.43 32.71
N LYS A 21 -24.61 -25.17 32.53
CA LYS A 21 -23.76 -24.04 32.87
C LYS A 21 -23.43 -24.12 34.35
N GLU A 22 -22.21 -24.53 34.69
CA GLU A 22 -21.68 -24.30 36.03
C GLU A 22 -21.85 -22.83 36.36
N LYS A 23 -22.49 -22.53 37.49
CA LYS A 23 -22.58 -21.15 37.99
C LYS A 23 -21.15 -20.68 38.21
N ARG A 24 -20.65 -19.86 37.27
CA ARG A 24 -19.42 -19.11 37.51
C ARG A 24 -19.65 -18.25 38.73
N VAL A 25 -18.99 -18.58 39.81
CA VAL A 25 -18.85 -17.67 40.95
C VAL A 25 -18.06 -16.47 40.40
N LEU A 26 -18.73 -15.36 40.14
CA LEU A 26 -18.08 -14.15 39.76
C LEU A 26 -17.16 -13.76 40.92
N PRO A 27 -15.88 -13.49 40.68
CA PRO A 27 -15.02 -12.98 41.73
C PRO A 27 -15.65 -11.71 42.31
N GLU A 28 -15.57 -11.61 43.64
CA GLU A 28 -16.02 -10.42 44.35
C GLU A 28 -15.51 -9.16 43.62
N ARG A 29 -16.42 -8.26 43.27
CA ARG A 29 -16.04 -7.05 42.55
C ARG A 29 -15.10 -6.24 43.43
N VAL A 30 -13.82 -6.38 43.20
CA VAL A 30 -12.85 -5.45 43.75
C VAL A 30 -13.11 -4.13 43.01
N ASN A 31 -13.70 -3.18 43.70
CA ASN A 31 -13.79 -1.80 43.22
C ASN A 31 -12.40 -1.23 43.18
N VAL A 32 -11.67 -1.46 42.11
CA VAL A 32 -10.45 -0.75 41.82
C VAL A 32 -10.89 0.65 41.41
N VAL A 33 -10.88 1.58 42.38
CA VAL A 33 -11.01 3.00 42.08
C VAL A 33 -9.70 3.41 41.42
N THR A 34 -9.65 3.32 40.12
CA THR A 34 -8.56 3.90 39.34
C THR A 34 -8.84 5.39 39.26
N THR A 35 -8.14 6.17 40.09
CA THR A 35 -8.18 7.62 39.95
C THR A 35 -7.41 7.98 38.68
N ILE A 36 -8.14 8.23 37.61
CA ILE A 36 -7.55 8.72 36.37
C ILE A 36 -7.31 10.21 36.60
N SER A 37 -6.05 10.61 36.63
CA SER A 37 -5.67 12.02 36.64
C SER A 37 -5.78 12.54 35.22
N VAL A 38 -6.84 13.30 34.94
CA VAL A 38 -7.06 13.96 33.65
C VAL A 38 -6.32 15.30 33.66
N GLY A 39 -5.60 15.55 32.57
CA GLY A 39 -4.85 16.81 32.39
C GLY A 39 -5.75 18.00 32.06
N PRO A 40 -5.17 19.19 31.95
CA PRO A 40 -5.86 20.35 31.46
C PRO A 40 -6.34 20.11 30.01
N ASP A 41 -7.38 20.84 29.60
CA ASP A 41 -7.82 20.80 28.20
C ASP A 41 -6.69 21.28 27.30
N TYR A 42 -6.15 20.32 26.51
CA TYR A 42 -5.05 20.56 25.56
C TYR A 42 -5.54 20.75 24.13
N TYR A 43 -6.84 20.64 23.88
CA TYR A 43 -7.43 20.92 22.56
C TYR A 43 -7.49 22.42 22.29
N THR A 44 -6.36 23.07 22.40
CA THR A 44 -6.20 24.49 22.09
C THR A 44 -6.15 24.71 20.58
N LYS A 45 -6.33 25.97 20.17
CA LYS A 45 -6.13 26.36 18.76
C LYS A 45 -4.73 25.98 18.26
N GLU A 46 -3.70 26.15 19.11
CA GLU A 46 -2.31 25.78 18.76
C GLU A 46 -2.18 24.28 18.46
N TYR A 47 -2.76 23.43 19.31
CA TYR A 47 -2.75 21.98 19.06
C TYR A 47 -3.50 21.59 17.79
N VAL A 48 -4.66 22.19 17.55
CA VAL A 48 -5.43 21.96 16.32
C VAL A 48 -4.63 22.41 15.08
N ASP A 49 -4.00 23.57 15.14
CA ASP A 49 -3.15 24.08 14.06
C ASP A 49 -1.97 23.11 13.80
N LEU A 50 -1.36 22.55 14.84
CA LEU A 50 -0.33 21.51 14.70
C LEU A 50 -0.88 20.24 14.05
N LEU A 51 -2.04 19.75 14.46
CA LEU A 51 -2.67 18.56 13.84
C LEU A 51 -2.94 18.75 12.35
N MET A 52 -3.30 19.97 11.94
CA MET A 52 -3.52 20.29 10.53
C MET A 52 -2.24 20.29 9.69
N THR A 53 -1.04 20.30 10.32
CA THR A 53 0.24 20.17 9.61
C THR A 53 0.65 18.71 9.36
N ARG A 54 -0.18 17.72 9.75
CA ARG A 54 0.13 16.32 9.57
C ARG A 54 0.31 15.99 8.09
N PRO A 55 1.51 15.52 7.68
CA PRO A 55 1.74 15.16 6.28
C PRO A 55 0.99 13.88 5.92
N THR A 56 0.63 13.74 4.66
CA THR A 56 0.13 12.50 4.09
C THR A 56 1.12 11.97 3.05
N MET A 57 1.21 10.66 2.89
CA MET A 57 2.06 10.06 1.85
C MET A 57 1.63 10.53 0.46
N GLN A 58 0.33 10.74 0.25
CA GLN A 58 -0.22 11.23 -1.01
C GLN A 58 0.35 12.59 -1.39
N ASP A 59 0.51 13.53 -0.43
CA ASP A 59 1.08 14.87 -0.71
C ASP A 59 2.50 14.76 -1.26
N PHE A 60 3.29 13.79 -0.80
CA PHE A 60 4.66 13.58 -1.28
C PHE A 60 4.71 12.92 -2.63
N TRP A 61 3.82 11.99 -2.90
CA TRP A 61 3.69 11.41 -4.22
C TRP A 61 3.20 12.46 -5.23
N ASP A 62 2.21 13.26 -4.88
CA ASP A 62 1.68 14.33 -5.74
C ASP A 62 2.75 15.39 -6.07
N ARG A 63 3.69 15.65 -5.14
CA ARG A 63 4.84 16.53 -5.39
C ARG A 63 5.91 15.86 -6.25
N SER A 64 6.10 14.56 -6.10
CA SER A 64 7.13 13.81 -6.82
C SER A 64 6.70 13.43 -8.23
N PHE A 65 5.41 13.28 -8.45
CA PHE A 65 4.82 12.89 -9.72
C PHE A 65 3.77 13.93 -10.12
N ASP A 66 3.87 14.44 -11.31
CA ASP A 66 2.85 15.36 -11.82
C ASP A 66 1.48 14.69 -11.93
N SER A 67 0.43 15.52 -11.82
CA SER A 67 -0.92 15.07 -12.17
C SER A 67 -0.94 14.49 -13.58
N PRO A 68 -1.74 13.45 -13.86
CA PRO A 68 -1.74 12.77 -15.15
C PRO A 68 -1.95 13.76 -16.31
N ARG A 69 -0.90 14.06 -17.02
CA ARG A 69 -0.90 14.88 -18.25
C ARG A 69 -0.27 14.05 -19.35
N TYR A 70 -1.08 13.22 -19.97
CA TYR A 70 -0.59 12.34 -21.02
C TYR A 70 -0.09 13.13 -22.21
N THR A 71 1.12 12.80 -22.67
CA THR A 71 1.67 13.33 -23.90
C THR A 71 1.59 12.29 -25.01
N ASP A 72 1.35 12.76 -26.23
CA ASP A 72 1.34 11.91 -27.41
C ASP A 72 2.69 11.86 -28.13
N SER A 73 3.66 12.63 -27.65
CA SER A 73 4.96 12.79 -28.30
C SER A 73 5.96 11.66 -28.02
N TYR A 74 5.79 10.92 -26.90
CA TYR A 74 6.71 9.86 -26.52
C TYR A 74 6.15 8.46 -26.83
N GLN A 75 7.02 7.63 -27.39
CA GLN A 75 6.77 6.18 -27.56
C GLN A 75 8.04 5.42 -27.24
N THR A 76 7.87 4.23 -26.68
CA THR A 76 8.97 3.28 -26.46
C THR A 76 9.50 2.72 -27.78
N SER A 77 10.62 1.98 -27.70
CA SER A 77 11.19 1.27 -28.87
C SER A 77 10.19 0.29 -29.51
N GLU A 78 9.21 -0.18 -28.75
CA GLU A 78 8.14 -1.06 -29.19
C GLU A 78 7.02 -0.31 -29.95
N GLY A 79 7.09 1.03 -29.99
CA GLY A 79 6.11 1.89 -30.64
C GLY A 79 4.82 2.11 -29.85
N TYR A 80 4.88 1.92 -28.54
CA TYR A 80 3.80 2.14 -27.59
C TYR A 80 4.20 3.11 -26.49
N LYS A 81 3.21 3.73 -25.85
CA LYS A 81 3.38 4.50 -24.63
C LYS A 81 3.49 3.55 -23.43
N LEU A 82 4.12 4.01 -22.34
CA LEU A 82 4.25 3.18 -21.13
C LEU A 82 2.90 2.77 -20.56
N ARG A 83 1.90 3.68 -20.54
CA ARG A 83 0.54 3.34 -20.10
C ARG A 83 -0.15 2.29 -20.99
N GLU A 84 0.19 2.26 -22.28
CA GLU A 84 -0.32 1.24 -23.20
C GLU A 84 0.35 -0.11 -22.92
N LEU A 85 1.65 -0.12 -22.67
CA LEU A 85 2.40 -1.32 -22.30
C LEU A 85 1.95 -1.88 -20.94
N LEU A 86 1.47 -1.03 -20.01
CA LEU A 86 0.85 -1.52 -18.78
C LEU A 86 -0.36 -2.43 -19.06
N LEU A 87 -1.15 -2.14 -20.09
CA LEU A 87 -2.25 -3.03 -20.52
C LEU A 87 -1.72 -4.37 -21.06
N LEU A 88 -0.62 -4.36 -21.80
CA LEU A 88 0.00 -5.61 -22.28
C LEU A 88 0.55 -6.43 -21.10
N VAL A 89 1.20 -5.76 -20.12
CA VAL A 89 1.65 -6.40 -18.87
C VAL A 89 0.46 -7.02 -18.13
N TRP A 90 -0.67 -6.30 -18.03
CA TRP A 90 -1.88 -6.85 -17.41
C TRP A 90 -2.36 -8.12 -18.12
N TRP A 91 -2.37 -8.15 -19.45
CA TRP A 91 -2.71 -9.36 -20.19
C TRP A 91 -1.72 -10.49 -19.91
N GLY A 92 -0.43 -10.19 -19.78
CA GLY A 92 0.66 -11.13 -19.54
C GLY A 92 0.77 -11.64 -18.10
N ASN A 93 0.18 -10.94 -17.13
CA ASN A 93 0.32 -11.25 -15.70
C ASN A 93 -0.56 -12.45 -15.27
N THR A 94 -0.53 -13.53 -16.06
CA THR A 94 -1.21 -14.81 -15.76
C THR A 94 -0.49 -15.96 -16.45
N LYS A 95 -0.41 -17.11 -15.79
CA LYS A 95 0.25 -18.30 -16.35
C LYS A 95 -0.49 -18.88 -17.57
N THR A 96 -1.82 -18.80 -17.60
CA THR A 96 -2.66 -19.49 -18.59
C THR A 96 -3.43 -18.55 -19.49
N GLY A 97 -3.13 -17.25 -19.46
CA GLY A 97 -3.94 -16.24 -20.14
C GLY A 97 -5.24 -15.91 -19.41
N ARG A 98 -5.93 -14.87 -19.86
CA ARG A 98 -7.22 -14.42 -19.32
C ARG A 98 -8.37 -14.90 -20.22
N LYS A 99 -9.57 -15.07 -19.65
CA LYS A 99 -10.75 -15.34 -20.48
C LYS A 99 -10.92 -14.19 -21.47
N SER A 100 -11.20 -14.51 -22.74
CA SER A 100 -11.40 -13.49 -23.78
C SER A 100 -12.62 -12.59 -23.51
N SER A 101 -13.56 -13.10 -22.71
CA SER A 101 -14.74 -12.35 -22.23
C SER A 101 -14.51 -11.55 -20.94
N ILE A 102 -13.26 -11.48 -20.42
CA ILE A 102 -12.98 -10.73 -19.19
C ILE A 102 -13.20 -9.25 -19.42
N THR A 103 -13.85 -8.60 -18.46
CA THR A 103 -13.97 -7.15 -18.47
C THR A 103 -12.62 -6.52 -18.14
N ILE A 104 -12.12 -5.67 -19.02
CA ILE A 104 -10.90 -4.89 -18.77
C ILE A 104 -11.17 -3.93 -17.61
N PRO A 105 -10.27 -3.82 -16.61
CA PRO A 105 -10.47 -2.95 -15.46
C PRO A 105 -10.71 -1.48 -15.84
N LYS A 106 -11.64 -0.84 -15.14
CA LYS A 106 -12.08 0.53 -15.44
C LYS A 106 -10.96 1.56 -15.37
N TYR A 107 -9.96 1.35 -14.51
CA TYR A 107 -8.84 2.27 -14.36
C TYR A 107 -8.02 2.45 -15.64
N PHE A 108 -7.99 1.47 -16.55
CA PHE A 108 -7.35 1.69 -17.85
C PHE A 108 -8.04 2.78 -18.68
N PHE A 109 -9.35 2.90 -18.54
CA PHE A 109 -10.14 3.91 -19.25
C PHE A 109 -10.13 5.25 -18.52
N SER A 110 -10.34 5.26 -17.19
CA SER A 110 -10.45 6.49 -16.39
C SER A 110 -9.10 7.09 -16.03
N ASP A 111 -8.20 6.28 -15.46
CA ASP A 111 -6.99 6.79 -14.82
C ASP A 111 -5.82 6.89 -15.82
N TYR A 112 -5.74 5.92 -16.75
CA TYR A 112 -4.73 5.91 -17.80
C TYR A 112 -5.19 6.49 -19.14
N ASN A 113 -6.45 6.92 -19.22
CA ASN A 113 -7.05 7.54 -20.41
C ASN A 113 -6.80 6.71 -21.69
N LEU A 114 -7.06 5.40 -21.63
CA LEU A 114 -6.87 4.48 -22.74
C LEU A 114 -8.21 4.05 -23.34
N ASN A 115 -8.24 3.86 -24.65
CA ASN A 115 -9.23 2.99 -25.27
C ASN A 115 -8.71 1.54 -25.21
N ALA A 116 -8.84 0.90 -24.04
CA ALA A 116 -8.21 -0.39 -23.76
C ALA A 116 -8.73 -1.53 -24.64
N GLU A 117 -9.98 -1.45 -25.10
CA GLU A 117 -10.56 -2.45 -26.02
C GLU A 117 -9.93 -2.34 -27.41
N LYS A 118 -9.83 -1.11 -27.93
CA LYS A 118 -9.18 -0.86 -29.21
C LYS A 118 -7.71 -1.27 -29.17
N LEU A 119 -7.01 -0.89 -28.09
CA LEU A 119 -5.61 -1.23 -27.89
C LEU A 119 -5.39 -2.75 -27.78
N THR A 120 -6.28 -3.47 -27.08
CA THR A 120 -6.24 -4.94 -27.03
C THR A 120 -6.37 -5.55 -28.43
N LYS A 121 -7.25 -4.98 -29.27
CA LYS A 121 -7.38 -5.43 -30.66
C LYS A 121 -6.09 -5.14 -31.44
N GLU A 122 -5.48 -3.97 -31.27
CA GLU A 122 -4.20 -3.64 -31.90
C GLU A 122 -3.08 -4.61 -31.49
N PHE A 123 -3.01 -4.98 -30.20
CA PHE A 123 -2.06 -6.01 -29.77
C PHE A 123 -2.29 -7.36 -30.44
N LYS A 124 -3.55 -7.75 -30.67
CA LYS A 124 -3.87 -8.97 -31.42
C LYS A 124 -3.49 -8.84 -32.89
N ASP A 125 -3.85 -7.72 -33.53
CA ASP A 125 -3.56 -7.46 -34.95
C ASP A 125 -2.03 -7.44 -35.21
N ARG A 126 -1.23 -7.01 -34.23
CA ARG A 126 0.25 -7.06 -34.27
C ARG A 126 0.85 -8.41 -33.82
N GLY A 127 0.05 -9.36 -33.43
CA GLY A 127 0.53 -10.67 -33.00
C GLY A 127 1.14 -10.70 -31.60
N LEU A 128 0.98 -9.66 -30.79
CA LEU A 128 1.46 -9.62 -29.42
C LEU A 128 0.54 -10.37 -28.45
N LEU A 129 -0.76 -10.45 -28.77
CA LEU A 129 -1.75 -11.26 -28.08
C LEU A 129 -2.35 -12.28 -29.04
N LEU A 130 -2.58 -13.47 -28.54
CA LEU A 130 -3.18 -14.59 -29.29
C LEU A 130 -4.41 -15.09 -28.54
N ASP A 131 -5.48 -15.39 -29.31
CA ASP A 131 -6.61 -16.11 -28.77
C ASP A 131 -6.34 -17.63 -28.85
N ASP A 132 -6.52 -18.30 -27.73
CA ASP A 132 -6.36 -19.74 -27.57
C ASP A 132 -7.64 -20.29 -26.92
N GLY A 133 -8.55 -20.73 -27.75
CA GLY A 133 -9.91 -21.11 -27.35
C GLY A 133 -10.65 -19.93 -26.73
N GLU A 134 -11.10 -20.09 -25.47
CA GLU A 134 -11.80 -19.04 -24.72
C GLU A 134 -10.86 -18.06 -24.01
N ARG A 135 -9.57 -18.14 -24.27
CA ARG A 135 -8.56 -17.33 -23.59
C ARG A 135 -7.74 -16.48 -24.55
N THR A 136 -7.36 -15.31 -24.06
CA THR A 136 -6.36 -14.45 -24.69
C THR A 136 -5.09 -14.50 -23.84
N LYS A 137 -3.95 -14.76 -24.48
CA LYS A 137 -2.63 -14.81 -23.84
C LYS A 137 -1.61 -14.07 -24.70
N PRO A 138 -0.49 -13.56 -24.11
CA PRO A 138 0.61 -13.04 -24.91
C PRO A 138 1.20 -14.13 -25.81
N SER A 139 1.62 -13.73 -27.01
CA SER A 139 2.57 -14.50 -27.81
C SER A 139 3.94 -14.54 -27.15
N GLN A 140 4.92 -15.23 -27.74
CA GLN A 140 6.28 -15.20 -27.23
C GLN A 140 6.84 -13.76 -27.22
N GLU A 141 6.69 -13.01 -28.31
CA GLU A 141 7.11 -11.61 -28.40
C GLU A 141 6.35 -10.72 -27.41
N GLY A 142 5.02 -10.87 -27.33
CA GLY A 142 4.21 -10.12 -26.37
C GLY A 142 4.59 -10.40 -24.93
N LYS A 143 5.04 -11.62 -24.62
CA LYS A 143 5.53 -11.99 -23.30
C LYS A 143 6.88 -11.32 -22.99
N GLU A 144 7.82 -11.33 -23.93
CA GLU A 144 9.13 -10.68 -23.77
C GLU A 144 8.98 -9.18 -23.49
N ILE A 145 8.07 -8.52 -24.23
CA ILE A 145 7.74 -7.12 -23.97
C ILE A 145 7.07 -6.96 -22.61
N ALA A 146 6.08 -7.78 -22.26
CA ALA A 146 5.42 -7.69 -20.96
C ALA A 146 6.39 -7.91 -19.80
N ASP A 147 7.32 -8.85 -19.92
CA ASP A 147 8.35 -9.12 -18.89
C ASP A 147 9.35 -7.95 -18.79
N LYS A 148 9.75 -7.34 -19.89
CA LYS A 148 10.61 -6.14 -19.92
C LYS A 148 10.00 -4.98 -19.14
N TYR A 149 8.69 -4.79 -19.26
CA TYR A 149 7.96 -3.68 -18.64
C TYR A 149 7.17 -4.10 -17.39
N HIS A 150 7.44 -5.28 -16.83
CA HIS A 150 6.69 -5.81 -15.68
C HIS A 150 6.68 -4.85 -14.47
N ALA A 151 7.74 -4.07 -14.28
CA ALA A 151 7.81 -3.07 -13.21
C ALA A 151 6.70 -2.00 -13.28
N LEU A 152 6.08 -1.77 -14.45
CA LEU A 152 4.89 -0.93 -14.55
C LEU A 152 3.73 -1.44 -13.70
N TRP A 153 3.66 -2.76 -13.47
CA TRP A 153 2.66 -3.36 -12.62
C TRP A 153 2.89 -3.07 -11.13
N GLU A 154 4.15 -3.00 -10.72
CA GLU A 154 4.53 -2.61 -9.35
C GLU A 154 4.08 -1.18 -9.07
N ILE A 155 4.28 -0.27 -10.03
CA ILE A 155 3.80 1.13 -9.95
C ILE A 155 2.28 1.17 -9.79
N HIS A 156 1.57 0.46 -10.65
CA HIS A 156 0.11 0.41 -10.61
C HIS A 156 -0.41 -0.16 -9.29
N SER A 157 0.29 -1.13 -8.68
CA SER A 157 -0.10 -1.75 -7.41
C SER A 157 0.18 -0.86 -6.19
N ILE A 158 1.00 0.17 -6.32
CA ILE A 158 1.20 1.19 -5.29
C ILE A 158 -0.03 2.11 -5.29
N LYS A 159 -1.11 1.55 -4.71
CA LYS A 159 -2.29 2.23 -4.15
C LYS A 159 -2.79 3.47 -4.88
N ASN A 160 -3.62 3.29 -5.90
CA ASN A 160 -4.43 4.37 -6.50
C ASN A 160 -3.63 5.62 -6.87
N PHE A 161 -2.34 5.46 -7.12
CA PHE A 161 -1.45 6.56 -7.39
C PHE A 161 -1.46 6.84 -8.90
N PRO A 162 -2.01 7.97 -9.35
CA PRO A 162 -2.01 8.35 -10.75
C PRO A 162 -0.61 8.78 -11.16
N VAL A 163 0.23 7.84 -11.61
CA VAL A 163 1.54 8.13 -12.17
C VAL A 163 1.35 8.53 -13.63
N ASN A 164 1.90 9.67 -14.01
CA ASN A 164 2.00 10.05 -15.41
C ASN A 164 3.21 9.37 -16.05
N LEU A 165 3.08 8.08 -16.33
CA LEU A 165 4.18 7.23 -16.79
C LEU A 165 4.95 7.82 -17.97
N ASP A 166 4.22 8.39 -18.93
CA ASP A 166 4.82 8.90 -20.18
C ASP A 166 5.61 10.20 -19.99
N VAL A 167 5.27 10.99 -18.96
CA VAL A 167 5.97 12.24 -18.63
C VAL A 167 7.08 12.00 -17.61
N ASP A 168 6.79 11.22 -16.56
CA ASP A 168 7.74 10.98 -15.49
C ASP A 168 8.91 10.08 -15.93
N PHE A 169 8.67 9.18 -16.88
CA PHE A 169 9.64 8.19 -17.33
C PHE A 169 9.72 8.09 -18.86
N PRO A 170 10.04 9.18 -19.56
CA PRO A 170 10.09 9.17 -21.03
C PRO A 170 11.09 8.14 -21.58
N ASN A 171 12.17 7.91 -20.86
CA ASN A 171 13.18 6.88 -21.15
C ASN A 171 13.13 5.82 -20.05
N TRP A 172 12.08 5.01 -20.00
CA TRP A 172 11.83 4.09 -18.92
C TRP A 172 13.11 3.44 -18.35
N ASN A 173 13.38 3.72 -17.09
CA ASN A 173 14.44 3.14 -16.31
C ASN A 173 13.89 2.67 -14.96
N LYS A 174 13.89 1.36 -14.73
CA LYS A 174 13.38 0.76 -13.50
C LYS A 174 14.06 1.33 -12.25
N GLN A 175 15.38 1.47 -12.28
CA GLN A 175 16.14 1.96 -11.13
C GLN A 175 15.79 3.43 -10.80
N GLU A 176 15.67 4.28 -11.82
CA GLU A 176 15.27 5.68 -11.65
C GLU A 176 13.88 5.80 -11.02
N PHE A 177 12.96 4.95 -11.49
CA PHE A 177 11.62 4.88 -10.93
C PHE A 177 11.64 4.43 -9.46
N GLU A 178 12.33 3.33 -9.13
CA GLU A 178 12.46 2.83 -7.77
C GLU A 178 13.08 3.90 -6.84
N LEU A 179 14.12 4.60 -7.31
CA LEU A 179 14.73 5.71 -6.56
C LEU A 179 13.74 6.86 -6.32
N LYS A 180 12.94 7.21 -7.32
CA LYS A 180 11.95 8.30 -7.19
C LYS A 180 10.89 7.96 -6.13
N ILE A 181 10.40 6.73 -6.09
CA ILE A 181 9.47 6.25 -5.07
C ILE A 181 10.12 6.28 -3.68
N LEU A 182 11.30 5.65 -3.53
CA LEU A 182 11.98 5.57 -2.24
C LEU A 182 12.33 6.94 -1.67
N ARG A 183 12.75 7.89 -2.52
CA ARG A 183 13.02 9.27 -2.11
C ARG A 183 11.76 10.02 -1.67
N SER A 184 10.62 9.79 -2.35
CA SER A 184 9.32 10.34 -1.95
C SER A 184 8.90 9.81 -0.57
N GLU A 185 9.00 8.50 -0.34
CA GLU A 185 8.69 7.89 0.94
C GLU A 185 9.62 8.39 2.04
N LEU A 186 10.92 8.49 1.76
CA LEU A 186 11.91 9.04 2.69
C LEU A 186 11.57 10.48 3.10
N ALA A 187 11.19 11.31 2.13
CA ALA A 187 10.78 12.68 2.41
C ALA A 187 9.53 12.73 3.29
N TYR A 188 8.54 11.88 3.03
CA TYR A 188 7.36 11.76 3.88
C TYR A 188 7.72 11.38 5.31
N TYR A 189 8.48 10.31 5.53
CA TYR A 189 8.81 9.85 6.88
C TYR A 189 9.64 10.89 7.65
N ASN A 190 10.52 11.65 6.99
CA ASN A 190 11.23 12.76 7.62
C ASN A 190 10.27 13.87 8.09
N GLU A 191 9.29 14.24 7.26
CA GLU A 191 8.29 15.25 7.62
C GLU A 191 7.34 14.74 8.71
N HIS A 192 6.92 13.48 8.65
CA HIS A 192 6.07 12.88 9.67
C HIS A 192 6.80 12.74 11.01
N ALA A 193 8.07 12.38 11.01
CA ALA A 193 8.91 12.38 12.21
C ALA A 193 9.05 13.80 12.80
N ARG A 194 9.17 14.83 11.95
CA ARG A 194 9.17 16.23 12.40
C ARG A 194 7.83 16.62 13.03
N PHE A 195 6.73 16.26 12.39
CA PHE A 195 5.38 16.45 12.92
C PHE A 195 5.22 15.80 14.30
N CYS A 196 5.60 14.52 14.45
CA CYS A 196 5.55 13.82 15.73
C CYS A 196 6.37 14.55 16.82
N ARG A 197 7.59 15.02 16.52
CA ARG A 197 8.40 15.80 17.47
C ARG A 197 7.72 17.09 17.87
N ASN A 198 7.09 17.79 16.95
CA ASN A 198 6.38 19.04 17.26
C ASN A 198 5.21 18.79 18.22
N ILE A 199 4.44 17.72 18.02
CA ILE A 199 3.35 17.34 18.93
C ILE A 199 3.91 16.92 20.31
N ILE A 200 4.95 16.12 20.35
CA ILE A 200 5.61 15.73 21.62
C ILE A 200 6.07 16.99 22.38
N ASN A 201 6.75 17.91 21.72
CA ASN A 201 7.21 19.16 22.31
C ASN A 201 6.04 20.02 22.83
N TYR A 202 4.93 20.08 22.09
CA TYR A 202 3.74 20.79 22.56
C TYR A 202 3.27 20.24 23.92
N PHE A 203 3.11 18.93 24.04
CA PHE A 203 2.70 18.32 25.31
C PHE A 203 3.72 18.47 26.42
N GLN A 204 5.03 18.36 26.12
CA GLN A 204 6.09 18.50 27.08
C GLN A 204 6.18 19.93 27.69
N ASN A 205 5.64 20.94 27.01
CA ASN A 205 5.53 22.30 27.53
C ASN A 205 4.36 22.47 28.49
N ILE A 206 3.45 21.50 28.62
CA ILE A 206 2.39 21.53 29.62
C ILE A 206 2.99 21.17 30.98
N SER A 207 2.86 22.06 31.96
CA SER A 207 3.44 21.83 33.28
C SER A 207 2.89 20.56 33.93
N GLY A 208 3.79 19.66 34.33
CA GLY A 208 3.42 18.41 34.98
C GLY A 208 2.73 17.40 34.05
N TYR A 209 2.92 17.49 32.72
CA TYR A 209 2.28 16.64 31.72
C TYR A 209 2.39 15.14 32.05
N SER A 210 3.52 14.70 32.61
CA SER A 210 3.76 13.29 32.96
C SER A 210 2.87 12.76 34.09
N ASN A 211 2.19 13.65 34.83
CA ASN A 211 1.27 13.28 35.90
C ASN A 211 -0.18 13.02 35.37
N TYR A 212 -0.43 13.33 34.11
CA TYR A 212 -1.74 13.20 33.47
C TYR A 212 -1.74 12.02 32.51
N SER A 213 -2.63 11.03 32.75
CA SER A 213 -2.63 9.79 31.98
C SER A 213 -3.00 10.01 30.52
N ASP A 214 -3.99 10.88 30.26
CA ASP A 214 -4.47 11.22 28.92
C ASP A 214 -3.38 11.88 28.08
N ILE A 215 -2.65 12.83 28.64
CA ILE A 215 -1.54 13.50 27.96
C ILE A 215 -0.36 12.52 27.76
N ASN A 216 -0.09 11.67 28.74
CA ASN A 216 0.96 10.67 28.65
C ASN A 216 0.68 9.64 27.53
N ASP A 217 -0.58 9.23 27.39
CA ASP A 217 -1.00 8.30 26.35
C ASP A 217 -0.81 8.92 24.96
N GLU A 218 -1.16 10.19 24.79
CA GLU A 218 -0.91 10.93 23.55
C GLU A 218 0.59 11.07 23.25
N VAL A 219 1.39 11.46 24.22
CA VAL A 219 2.86 11.56 24.07
C VAL A 219 3.45 10.21 23.67
N ASN A 220 3.05 9.12 24.33
CA ASN A 220 3.53 7.78 24.03
C ASN A 220 3.12 7.33 22.63
N TYR A 221 1.91 7.67 22.19
CA TYR A 221 1.45 7.40 20.82
C TYR A 221 2.38 8.05 19.79
N TYR A 222 2.72 9.35 19.97
CA TYR A 222 3.60 10.04 19.04
C TYR A 222 5.07 9.61 19.15
N ILE A 223 5.53 9.21 20.33
CA ILE A 223 6.87 8.60 20.51
C ILE A 223 6.97 7.28 19.73
N ASN A 224 5.95 6.43 19.80
CA ASN A 224 5.93 5.16 19.07
C ASN A 224 5.92 5.38 17.55
N ASN A 225 5.14 6.36 17.08
CA ASN A 225 5.14 6.74 15.67
C ASN A 225 6.51 7.26 15.23
N LEU A 226 7.13 8.15 16.03
CA LEU A 226 8.46 8.68 15.76
C LEU A 226 9.51 7.58 15.66
N ASN A 227 9.49 6.60 16.57
CA ASN A 227 10.41 5.46 16.53
C ASN A 227 10.20 4.60 15.28
N SER A 228 8.95 4.40 14.89
CA SER A 228 8.61 3.69 13.64
C SER A 228 9.12 4.44 12.41
N ASP A 229 8.95 5.77 12.39
CA ASP A 229 9.42 6.62 11.29
C ASP A 229 10.95 6.56 11.17
N VAL A 230 11.67 6.67 12.30
CA VAL A 230 13.15 6.57 12.32
C VAL A 230 13.62 5.22 11.75
N ALA A 231 12.97 4.13 12.12
CA ALA A 231 13.29 2.81 11.57
C ALA A 231 13.06 2.77 10.04
N LYS A 232 11.97 3.36 9.55
CA LYS A 232 11.67 3.47 8.12
C LYS A 232 12.66 4.36 7.37
N ILE A 233 13.05 5.50 7.95
CA ILE A 233 14.06 6.40 7.40
C ILE A 233 15.39 5.67 7.18
N ASN A 234 15.83 4.88 8.16
CA ASN A 234 17.07 4.12 8.06
C ASN A 234 16.98 3.05 6.97
N ASP A 235 15.91 2.26 6.92
CA ASP A 235 15.67 1.22 5.90
C ASP A 235 15.64 1.83 4.49
N LEU A 236 14.92 2.94 4.30
CA LEU A 236 14.82 3.62 3.02
C LEU A 236 16.15 4.24 2.59
N THR A 237 16.91 4.81 3.52
CA THR A 237 18.23 5.38 3.24
C THR A 237 19.19 4.30 2.77
N GLU A 238 19.21 3.14 3.41
CA GLU A 238 20.03 1.99 3.00
C GLU A 238 19.63 1.49 1.60
N LYS A 239 18.32 1.34 1.33
CA LYS A 239 17.82 0.92 0.02
C LYS A 239 18.21 1.89 -1.10
N ILE A 240 18.10 3.19 -0.85
CA ILE A 240 18.52 4.23 -1.81
C ILE A 240 20.02 4.10 -2.10
N GLN A 241 20.86 4.00 -1.07
CA GLN A 241 22.31 3.84 -1.24
C GLN A 241 22.68 2.59 -2.05
N ILE A 242 22.00 1.47 -1.80
CA ILE A 242 22.21 0.23 -2.55
C ILE A 242 21.86 0.40 -4.02
N LEU A 243 20.77 1.12 -4.32
CA LEU A 243 20.33 1.36 -5.70
C LEU A 243 21.22 2.36 -6.45
N GLU A 244 21.71 3.40 -5.76
CA GLU A 244 22.60 4.40 -6.35
C GLU A 244 24.00 3.87 -6.69
N ASN A 245 24.43 2.79 -6.00
CA ASN A 245 25.74 2.16 -6.21
C ASN A 245 25.71 0.99 -7.21
N LYS A 246 24.60 0.69 -7.83
CA LYS A 246 24.45 -0.32 -8.89
C LYS A 246 24.59 0.28 -10.27
#